data_6bdb095eac8f55003bc42b17ee0a5f62
#
_entry.id   6bdb095eac8f55003bc42b17ee0a5f62
#
_cell.length_a   1.000
_cell.length_b   1.000
_cell.length_c   1.000
_cell.angle_alpha   90.00
_cell.angle_beta   90.00
_cell.angle_gamma   90.00
#
_symmetry.space_group_name_H-M   'P 1'
#
loop_
_entity.id
_entity.type
_entity.pdbx_description
1 polymer ?
#
loop_
_entity_poly.entity_id
_entity_poly.type
_entity_poly.pdbx_seq_one_letter_code
_entity_poly.pdbx_strand_id
1 'polypeptide(L)'
;RGALSMANSGPDTNGSQFFIVQAREVPSNMLEQMRDLEDNGFPADITAAYAELGGTPWLDFRHTVFGQVTDGMDVVDKIAAVETNNDVPCEDVIINSIDIEII
;
A
#
# COMPACT_ATOMS: atom_id res chain seq x y z
N ARG A 1 -3.37 4.95 0.91
CA ARG A 1 -4.19 4.12 0.01
C ARG A 1 -3.98 4.53 -1.45
N GLY A 2 -3.76 3.55 -2.33
CA GLY A 2 -3.52 3.78 -3.76
C GLY A 2 -2.06 3.95 -4.15
N ALA A 3 -1.13 3.94 -3.21
CA ALA A 3 0.29 4.01 -3.52
C ALA A 3 0.74 2.74 -4.26
N LEU A 4 1.56 2.93 -5.29
CA LEU A 4 2.23 1.85 -6.02
C LEU A 4 3.66 1.75 -5.49
N SER A 5 4.02 0.60 -4.96
CA SER A 5 5.25 0.41 -4.20
C SER A 5 5.95 -0.89 -4.55
N MET A 6 7.27 -0.93 -4.34
CA MET A 6 8.08 -2.12 -4.61
C MET A 6 8.06 -3.10 -3.45
N ALA A 7 7.77 -4.37 -3.75
CA ALA A 7 7.95 -5.46 -2.80
C ALA A 7 9.44 -5.76 -2.60
N ASN A 8 9.82 -6.19 -1.40
CA ASN A 8 11.18 -6.60 -1.09
C ASN A 8 11.22 -7.60 0.07
N SER A 9 12.40 -8.14 0.34
CA SER A 9 12.67 -9.07 1.44
C SER A 9 13.63 -8.46 2.48
N GLY A 10 13.67 -7.16 2.58
CA GLY A 10 14.55 -6.38 3.43
C GLY A 10 15.38 -5.37 2.62
N PRO A 11 16.36 -4.68 3.25
CA PRO A 11 17.18 -3.69 2.56
C PRO A 11 17.88 -4.26 1.30
N ASP A 12 17.92 -3.44 0.24
CA ASP A 12 18.64 -3.74 -1.01
C ASP A 12 18.18 -5.02 -1.72
N THR A 13 16.90 -5.41 -1.56
CA THR A 13 16.35 -6.64 -2.16
C THR A 13 15.22 -6.38 -3.16
N ASN A 14 15.05 -5.16 -3.64
CA ASN A 14 14.04 -4.85 -4.65
C ASN A 14 14.30 -5.66 -5.92
N GLY A 15 13.27 -6.30 -6.42
CA GLY A 15 13.27 -6.98 -7.72
C GLY A 15 12.23 -6.34 -8.64
N SER A 16 11.38 -7.16 -9.24
CA SER A 16 10.33 -6.72 -10.17
C SER A 16 8.91 -6.81 -9.59
N GLN A 17 8.77 -7.31 -8.38
CA GLN A 17 7.45 -7.40 -7.73
C GLN A 17 7.04 -6.05 -7.15
N PHE A 18 5.78 -5.71 -7.35
CA PHE A 18 5.19 -4.49 -6.81
C PHE A 18 3.86 -4.81 -6.12
N PHE A 19 3.36 -3.84 -5.38
CA PHE A 19 2.03 -3.94 -4.77
C PHE A 19 1.33 -2.57 -4.80
N ILE A 20 0.03 -2.61 -4.65
CA ILE A 20 -0.81 -1.41 -4.51
C ILE A 20 -1.38 -1.39 -3.10
N VAL A 21 -1.19 -0.30 -2.39
CA VAL A 21 -1.72 -0.13 -1.04
C VAL A 21 -3.23 0.01 -1.11
N GLN A 22 -3.96 -0.96 -0.57
CA GLN A 22 -5.41 -1.02 -0.65
C GLN A 22 -6.10 -0.62 0.66
N ALA A 23 -5.47 -0.80 1.82
CA ALA A 23 -6.07 -0.62 3.14
C ALA A 23 -6.87 0.68 3.26
N ARG A 24 -8.18 0.57 3.54
CA ARG A 24 -9.10 1.71 3.65
C ARG A 24 -8.93 2.49 4.93
N GLU A 25 -8.49 1.81 5.98
CA GLU A 25 -8.38 2.38 7.32
C GLU A 25 -7.09 1.93 8.00
N VAL A 26 -6.53 2.82 8.80
CA VAL A 26 -5.45 2.49 9.73
C VAL A 26 -6.10 2.27 11.11
N PRO A 27 -5.79 1.15 11.80
CA PRO A 27 -6.33 0.89 13.13
C PRO A 27 -6.06 2.04 14.10
N SER A 28 -7.04 2.39 14.93
CA SER A 28 -6.94 3.52 15.86
C SER A 28 -5.79 3.39 16.86
N ASN A 29 -5.50 2.18 17.33
CA ASN A 29 -4.37 1.92 18.20
C ASN A 29 -3.02 2.23 17.53
N MET A 30 -2.92 1.98 16.24
CA MET A 30 -1.72 2.33 15.46
C MET A 30 -1.59 3.84 15.26
N LEU A 31 -2.69 4.53 15.00
CA LEU A 31 -2.71 6.00 14.90
C LEU A 31 -2.25 6.65 16.22
N GLU A 32 -2.65 6.11 17.36
CA GLU A 32 -2.19 6.57 18.66
C GLU A 32 -0.67 6.40 18.83
N GLN A 33 -0.14 5.24 18.45
CA GLN A 33 1.31 5.00 18.45
C GLN A 33 2.06 5.95 17.53
N MET A 34 1.50 6.26 16.36
CA MET A 34 2.09 7.22 15.42
C MET A 34 2.14 8.64 15.99
N ARG A 35 1.11 9.05 16.73
CA ARG A 35 1.10 10.35 17.41
C ARG A 35 2.22 10.47 18.44
N ASP A 36 2.54 9.39 19.14
CA ASP A 36 3.65 9.33 20.10
C ASP A 36 5.02 9.38 19.38
N LEU A 37 5.07 9.16 18.08
CA LEU A 37 6.26 9.17 17.24
C LEU A 37 6.35 10.44 16.36
N GLU A 38 5.72 11.52 16.75
CA GLU A 38 5.68 12.75 15.96
C GLU A 38 7.07 13.25 15.57
N ASP A 39 8.03 13.17 16.48
CA ASP A 39 9.41 13.59 16.25
C ASP A 39 10.31 12.47 15.69
N ASN A 40 9.76 11.28 15.45
CA ASN A 40 10.52 10.07 15.11
C ASN A 40 9.98 9.37 13.85
N GLY A 41 9.57 10.12 12.83
CA GLY A 41 9.21 9.59 11.53
C GLY A 41 7.73 9.76 11.14
N PHE A 42 6.85 10.13 12.08
CA PHE A 42 5.43 10.35 11.80
C PHE A 42 4.97 11.74 12.24
N PRO A 43 5.37 12.82 11.53
CA PRO A 43 4.86 14.15 11.79
C PRO A 43 3.33 14.19 11.85
N ALA A 44 2.78 15.15 12.58
CA ALA A 44 1.34 15.23 12.83
C ALA A 44 0.50 15.29 11.54
N ASP A 45 0.98 15.97 10.51
CA ASP A 45 0.32 16.05 9.21
C ASP A 45 0.29 14.69 8.47
N ILE A 46 1.35 13.90 8.59
CA ILE A 46 1.40 12.55 8.03
C ILE A 46 0.43 11.61 8.76
N THR A 47 0.43 11.65 10.09
CA THR A 47 -0.52 10.85 10.89
C THR A 47 -1.97 11.23 10.57
N ALA A 48 -2.27 12.52 10.43
CA ALA A 48 -3.60 13.00 10.04
C ALA A 48 -3.99 12.50 8.64
N ALA A 49 -3.07 12.49 7.69
CA ALA A 49 -3.31 11.97 6.35
C ALA A 49 -3.63 10.46 6.38
N TYR A 50 -2.91 9.68 7.17
CA TYR A 50 -3.22 8.26 7.35
C TYR A 50 -4.59 8.04 8.00
N ALA A 51 -4.96 8.85 8.97
CA ALA A 51 -6.28 8.77 9.61
C ALA A 51 -7.42 9.05 8.64
N GLU A 52 -7.24 9.96 7.72
CA GLU A 52 -8.25 10.34 6.72
C GLU A 52 -8.28 9.41 5.52
N LEU A 53 -7.12 9.04 4.99
CA LEU A 53 -6.98 8.40 3.69
C LEU A 53 -6.75 6.88 3.76
N GLY A 54 -6.50 6.34 4.95
CA GLY A 54 -6.08 4.95 5.11
C GLY A 54 -4.65 4.71 4.66
N GLY A 55 -4.26 3.45 4.54
CA GLY A 55 -2.93 3.06 4.09
C GLY A 55 -2.23 2.10 5.04
N THR A 56 -0.93 1.97 4.84
CA THR A 56 -0.09 0.99 5.54
C THR A 56 1.17 1.64 6.14
N PRO A 57 1.02 2.44 7.22
CA PRO A 57 2.14 3.20 7.78
C PRO A 57 3.30 2.33 8.28
N TRP A 58 3.04 1.05 8.62
CA TRP A 58 4.10 0.12 9.03
C TRP A 58 5.08 -0.24 7.91
N LEU A 59 4.76 0.09 6.65
CA LEU A 59 5.64 -0.12 5.50
C LEU A 59 6.51 1.10 5.18
N ASP A 60 6.25 2.24 5.81
CA ASP A 60 7.04 3.46 5.60
C ASP A 60 8.51 3.21 5.96
N PHE A 61 9.42 3.84 5.22
CA PHE A 61 10.86 3.69 5.32
C PHE A 61 11.42 2.32 4.91
N ARG A 62 10.58 1.39 4.45
CA ARG A 62 10.98 0.02 4.08
C ARG A 62 10.72 -0.32 2.63
N HIS A 63 9.81 0.39 1.97
CA HIS A 63 9.41 0.12 0.59
C HIS A 63 9.44 1.39 -0.23
N THR A 64 9.92 1.28 -1.48
CA THR A 64 9.99 2.41 -2.40
C THR A 64 8.64 2.63 -3.06
N VAL A 65 8.04 3.77 -2.82
CA VAL A 65 6.83 4.24 -3.52
C VAL A 65 7.26 4.93 -4.81
N PHE A 66 6.71 4.52 -5.95
CA PHE A 66 7.08 5.08 -7.26
C PHE A 66 5.90 5.49 -8.11
N GLY A 67 4.68 5.34 -7.62
CA GLY A 67 3.49 5.73 -8.35
C GLY A 67 2.26 5.84 -7.46
N GLN A 68 1.18 6.28 -8.07
CA GLN A 68 -0.12 6.46 -7.42
C GLN A 68 -1.22 6.05 -8.37
N VAL A 69 -2.17 5.23 -7.90
CA VAL A 69 -3.38 4.90 -8.65
C VAL A 69 -4.23 6.17 -8.79
N THR A 70 -4.57 6.52 -10.02
CA THR A 70 -5.40 7.68 -10.34
C THR A 70 -6.82 7.29 -10.75
N ASP A 71 -7.02 6.04 -11.17
CA ASP A 71 -8.32 5.51 -11.57
C ASP A 71 -8.32 3.99 -11.37
N GLY A 72 -9.46 3.43 -11.04
CA GLY A 72 -9.62 1.97 -10.91
C GLY A 72 -9.40 1.40 -9.50
N MET A 73 -9.41 2.20 -8.44
CA MET A 73 -9.32 1.67 -7.06
C MET A 73 -10.46 0.71 -6.72
N ASP A 74 -11.62 0.84 -7.34
CA ASP A 74 -12.72 -0.12 -7.19
C ASP A 74 -12.34 -1.52 -7.69
N VAL A 75 -11.54 -1.60 -8.74
CA VAL A 75 -10.99 -2.88 -9.24
C VAL A 75 -9.97 -3.45 -8.26
N VAL A 76 -9.10 -2.61 -7.70
CA VAL A 76 -8.15 -3.02 -6.66
C VAL A 76 -8.88 -3.59 -5.44
N ASP A 77 -9.95 -2.93 -5.02
CA ASP A 77 -10.78 -3.42 -3.92
C ASP A 77 -11.42 -4.78 -4.22
N LYS A 78 -11.88 -4.99 -5.44
CA LYS A 78 -12.44 -6.28 -5.88
C LYS A 78 -11.40 -7.39 -5.86
N ILE A 79 -10.17 -7.10 -6.30
CA ILE A 79 -9.07 -8.05 -6.26
C ILE A 79 -8.73 -8.41 -4.80
N ALA A 80 -8.67 -7.41 -3.93
CA ALA A 80 -8.38 -7.62 -2.51
C ALA A 80 -9.45 -8.45 -1.79
N ALA A 81 -10.68 -8.46 -2.30
CA ALA A 81 -11.83 -9.15 -1.70
C ALA A 81 -12.05 -10.57 -2.23
N VAL A 82 -11.24 -11.06 -3.18
CA VAL A 82 -11.40 -12.42 -3.72
C VAL A 82 -11.14 -13.47 -2.66
N GLU A 83 -11.76 -14.63 -2.82
CA GLU A 83 -11.54 -15.77 -1.93
C GLU A 83 -10.08 -16.23 -2.01
N THR A 84 -9.48 -16.45 -0.84
CA THR A 84 -8.08 -16.83 -0.72
C THR A 84 -7.91 -18.05 0.17
N ASN A 85 -6.78 -18.74 -0.01
CA ASN A 85 -6.29 -19.77 0.88
C ASN A 85 -4.85 -19.40 1.27
N ASN A 86 -4.61 -19.06 2.55
CA ASN A 86 -3.32 -18.53 3.03
C ASN A 86 -2.82 -17.34 2.18
N ASP A 87 -3.70 -16.37 1.93
CA ASP A 87 -3.46 -15.17 1.13
C ASP A 87 -3.23 -15.43 -0.37
N VAL A 88 -3.32 -16.66 -0.82
CA VAL A 88 -3.24 -17.00 -2.24
C VAL A 88 -4.66 -17.05 -2.82
N PRO A 89 -4.98 -16.29 -3.87
CA PRO A 89 -6.30 -16.35 -4.49
C PRO A 89 -6.66 -17.78 -4.92
N CYS A 90 -7.89 -18.20 -4.63
CA CYS A 90 -8.37 -19.53 -5.03
C CYS A 90 -8.47 -19.68 -6.56
N GLU A 91 -8.72 -18.58 -7.26
CA GLU A 91 -8.63 -18.47 -8.71
C GLU A 91 -7.54 -17.46 -9.05
N ASP A 92 -6.70 -17.77 -10.03
CA ASP A 92 -5.60 -16.88 -10.40
C ASP A 92 -6.11 -15.50 -10.83
N VAL A 93 -5.47 -14.46 -10.29
CA VAL A 93 -5.64 -13.08 -10.74
C VAL A 93 -4.45 -12.76 -11.65
N ILE A 94 -4.73 -12.53 -12.92
CA ILE A 94 -3.69 -12.43 -13.95
C ILE A 94 -3.67 -11.02 -14.54
N ILE A 95 -2.46 -10.45 -14.65
CA ILE A 95 -2.22 -9.23 -15.43
C ILE A 95 -1.98 -9.69 -16.88
N ASN A 96 -2.95 -9.42 -17.76
CA ASN A 96 -2.85 -9.82 -19.17
C ASN A 96 -1.91 -8.91 -19.96
N SER A 97 -1.89 -7.63 -19.65
CA SER A 97 -1.05 -6.64 -20.35
C SER A 97 -0.85 -5.40 -19.49
N ILE A 98 0.22 -4.68 -19.77
CA ILE A 98 0.50 -3.36 -19.21
C ILE A 98 0.88 -2.45 -20.35
N ASP A 99 0.17 -1.34 -20.51
CA ASP A 99 0.50 -0.31 -21.50
C ASP A 99 1.15 0.86 -20.76
N ILE A 100 2.29 1.32 -21.29
CA ILE A 100 3.03 2.44 -20.72
C ILE A 100 2.94 3.62 -21.68
N GLU A 101 2.47 4.75 -21.17
CA GLU A 101 2.41 6.00 -21.88
C GLU A 101 3.36 7.01 -21.24
N ILE A 102 4.22 7.61 -22.03
CA ILE A 102 5.17 8.62 -21.57
C ILE A 102 4.65 9.98 -21.98
N ILE A 103 4.51 10.86 -20.98
CA ILE A 103 3.96 12.21 -21.15
C ILE A 103 5.11 13.22 -21.27
#